data_1ccd79c207a931225afd0ecd0a9e34e0
#
_entry.id   1ccd79c207a931225afd0ecd0a9e34e0
#
_cell.length_a   1.000
_cell.length_b   1.000
_cell.length_c   1.000
_cell.angle_alpha   90.00
_cell.angle_beta   90.00
_cell.angle_gamma   90.00
#
_symmetry.space_group_name_H-M   'P 1'
#
loop_
_entity.id
_entity.type
_entity.pdbx_description
1 polymer ?
#
loop_
_entity_poly.entity_id
_entity_poly.type
_entity_poly.pdbx_seq_one_letter_code
_entity_poly.pdbx_strand_id
1 'polypeptide(L)'
;VNATHQPVLGDLDAYLLGEGTHLRLYDVMGAHLRTFDGVTGTAFALWAPNARRVSVVGDFNDWDGNRNRMWLRRDCGVWELFVPGVGPGARYKYELEDNAGHLLPLRVDPIAFYAEQRPRNASIVWDAPPYAWTDSAWMAGRGARQHRDAPISIYEVHLGSWRRVPEEGNRFLTYRELADTLIPYVRDLGFTHIELMPITEHPFDGSWGYQTTGWFAPTSRFGSPDDARAFIDAAHAAGLGVIVDWVPGHFPTDDFSLGRFDGTSLYEHADPRKGFHKEWGTYAFNLGRTEVANILLASALYWLREFHVDGLRVDAVSSIIYLDYDREAGEWIPNIYGGNENLDSTGFLRRFNTVVYGEFPDVMTIAEESTAYAGVTTPVSHGGLGFGFKWNMGWMHDTLKFFARDPLYRSHHLSEISFGLIYAFTENFVLPLSHDEIVHGKGSLIGKMPGNDDEKFANVRLLLGHMCGHPGKKLLFAGSEFAQRDEWNADSSLDWHLTQWLPHSGMQRLIGDCNRLYRDLPALHARDATADGFEWIQYDDHRNAVCAWVRYDAQRANHAVVVCNYSGVRLDGYRIGVPHAGTYRELINTDAAIYGGGNEGNAGAAHTDPIAIHGREQSLALVLPPRTAIILAP
;
A
#
# COMPACT_ATOMS: atom_id res chain seq x y z
N VAL A 1 -9.65 37.67 -23.26
CA VAL A 1 -10.91 37.03 -22.85
C VAL A 1 -11.34 37.70 -21.55
N ASN A 2 -12.53 38.34 -21.54
CA ASN A 2 -13.02 39.01 -20.33
C ASN A 2 -13.49 37.94 -19.32
N ALA A 3 -12.74 37.76 -18.24
CA ALA A 3 -13.17 36.96 -17.11
C ALA A 3 -14.37 37.60 -16.42
N THR A 4 -15.35 36.82 -16.03
CA THR A 4 -16.54 37.30 -15.33
C THR A 4 -16.60 36.71 -13.94
N HIS A 5 -17.04 37.53 -12.98
CA HIS A 5 -17.36 37.02 -11.65
C HIS A 5 -18.68 36.26 -11.72
N GLN A 6 -18.55 34.94 -11.82
CA GLN A 6 -19.67 34.02 -11.64
C GLN A 6 -19.35 33.18 -10.39
N PRO A 7 -20.25 33.10 -9.41
CA PRO A 7 -20.05 32.22 -8.26
C PRO A 7 -19.84 30.78 -8.72
N VAL A 8 -18.72 30.19 -8.33
CA VAL A 8 -18.38 28.79 -8.63
C VAL A 8 -18.91 27.89 -7.52
N LEU A 9 -18.73 28.30 -6.27
CA LEU A 9 -19.21 27.61 -5.08
C LEU A 9 -20.61 28.10 -4.70
N GLY A 10 -21.49 27.15 -4.35
CA GLY A 10 -22.76 27.43 -3.67
C GLY A 10 -22.54 27.78 -2.19
N ASP A 11 -23.59 28.31 -1.54
CA ASP A 11 -23.52 28.64 -0.09
C ASP A 11 -23.39 27.37 0.75
N LEU A 12 -23.95 26.24 0.30
CA LEU A 12 -23.78 24.95 0.95
C LEU A 12 -22.32 24.47 0.88
N ASP A 13 -21.66 24.66 -0.29
CA ASP A 13 -20.25 24.27 -0.45
C ASP A 13 -19.36 25.08 0.49
N ALA A 14 -19.58 26.39 0.58
CA ALA A 14 -18.84 27.27 1.48
C ALA A 14 -19.04 26.88 2.96
N TYR A 15 -20.27 26.54 3.34
CA TYR A 15 -20.59 26.07 4.69
C TYR A 15 -19.88 24.74 5.01
N LEU A 16 -19.99 23.74 4.12
CA LEU A 16 -19.38 22.42 4.29
C LEU A 16 -17.84 22.48 4.31
N LEU A 17 -17.22 23.40 3.55
CA LEU A 17 -15.79 23.65 3.60
C LEU A 17 -15.37 24.22 4.97
N GLY A 18 -16.11 25.19 5.49
CA GLY A 18 -15.87 25.76 6.81
C GLY A 18 -16.03 24.75 7.94
N GLU A 19 -17.01 23.86 7.85
CA GLU A 19 -17.22 22.74 8.79
C GLU A 19 -16.20 21.61 8.59
N GLY A 20 -15.47 21.57 7.46
CA GLY A 20 -14.56 20.49 7.12
C GLY A 20 -15.26 19.17 6.75
N THR A 21 -16.51 19.24 6.30
CA THR A 21 -17.36 18.07 6.00
C THR A 21 -17.72 17.95 4.53
N HIS A 22 -17.05 18.69 3.65
CA HIS A 22 -17.28 18.62 2.23
C HIS A 22 -16.60 17.42 1.58
N LEU A 23 -17.21 16.24 1.68
CA LEU A 23 -16.62 14.98 1.21
C LEU A 23 -16.47 14.87 -0.32
N ARG A 24 -17.03 15.79 -1.07
CA ARG A 24 -16.94 15.91 -2.53
C ARG A 24 -16.44 17.30 -2.96
N LEU A 25 -15.56 17.90 -2.19
CA LEU A 25 -15.05 19.24 -2.49
C LEU A 25 -14.41 19.33 -3.89
N TYR A 26 -13.91 18.22 -4.42
CA TYR A 26 -13.35 18.13 -5.77
C TYR A 26 -14.39 18.31 -6.88
N ASP A 27 -15.70 18.29 -6.61
CA ASP A 27 -16.75 18.61 -7.60
C ASP A 27 -16.85 20.12 -7.86
N VAL A 28 -16.31 20.95 -6.96
CA VAL A 28 -16.41 22.41 -7.02
C VAL A 28 -15.06 23.13 -6.91
N MET A 29 -14.06 22.52 -6.25
CA MET A 29 -12.70 23.05 -6.13
C MET A 29 -11.83 22.53 -7.29
N GLY A 30 -10.78 23.28 -7.63
CA GLY A 30 -9.93 22.97 -8.79
C GLY A 30 -10.42 23.64 -10.05
N ALA A 31 -10.26 22.98 -11.21
CA ALA A 31 -10.63 23.51 -12.53
C ALA A 31 -11.69 22.63 -13.19
N HIS A 32 -12.86 23.21 -13.45
CA HIS A 32 -14.02 22.50 -14.03
C HIS A 32 -14.58 23.20 -15.23
N LEU A 33 -14.91 22.47 -16.29
CA LEU A 33 -15.72 23.03 -17.38
C LEU A 33 -17.12 23.37 -16.88
N ARG A 34 -17.54 24.57 -17.20
CA ARG A 34 -18.88 25.08 -16.89
C ARG A 34 -19.43 25.85 -18.08
N THR A 35 -20.74 25.95 -18.14
CA THR A 35 -21.44 26.84 -19.11
C THR A 35 -22.32 27.79 -18.33
N PHE A 36 -22.02 29.07 -18.44
CA PHE A 36 -22.83 30.15 -17.87
C PHE A 36 -23.40 31.01 -18.99
N ASP A 37 -24.71 31.24 -19.01
CA ASP A 37 -25.42 32.02 -20.01
C ASP A 37 -25.09 31.63 -21.47
N GLY A 38 -24.91 30.33 -21.71
CA GLY A 38 -24.56 29.78 -23.03
C GLY A 38 -23.08 29.90 -23.42
N VAL A 39 -22.23 30.42 -22.54
CA VAL A 39 -20.79 30.54 -22.78
C VAL A 39 -20.06 29.45 -22.00
N THR A 40 -19.36 28.58 -22.73
CA THR A 40 -18.54 27.52 -22.14
C THR A 40 -17.12 28.03 -21.82
N GLY A 41 -16.57 27.59 -20.69
CA GLY A 41 -15.25 27.94 -20.23
C GLY A 41 -14.85 27.10 -19.00
N THR A 42 -13.77 27.46 -18.33
CA THR A 42 -13.30 26.80 -17.11
C THR A 42 -13.56 27.68 -15.88
N ALA A 43 -14.21 27.11 -14.89
CA ALA A 43 -14.34 27.65 -13.56
C ALA A 43 -13.17 27.15 -12.70
N PHE A 44 -12.46 28.08 -12.05
CA PHE A 44 -11.34 27.82 -11.17
C PHE A 44 -11.72 28.19 -9.73
N ALA A 45 -11.38 27.33 -8.77
CA ALA A 45 -11.59 27.57 -7.36
C ALA A 45 -10.38 27.10 -6.53
N LEU A 46 -9.83 28.00 -5.72
CA LEU A 46 -8.60 27.78 -4.94
C LEU A 46 -8.77 28.26 -3.50
N TRP A 47 -8.43 27.42 -2.51
CA TRP A 47 -8.37 27.83 -1.11
C TRP A 47 -7.02 28.46 -0.78
N ALA A 48 -7.01 29.77 -0.50
CA ALA A 48 -5.83 30.55 -0.14
C ALA A 48 -6.25 31.78 0.71
N PRO A 49 -6.75 31.59 1.93
CA PRO A 49 -7.43 32.62 2.72
C PRO A 49 -6.53 33.81 3.11
N ASN A 50 -5.22 33.62 3.17
CA ASN A 50 -4.27 34.64 3.61
C ASN A 50 -3.57 35.35 2.43
N ALA A 51 -3.82 34.93 1.18
CA ALA A 51 -3.31 35.62 0.02
C ALA A 51 -3.96 37.00 -0.12
N ARG A 52 -3.16 38.00 -0.51
CA ARG A 52 -3.66 39.34 -0.85
C ARG A 52 -4.28 39.39 -2.24
N ARG A 53 -3.71 38.64 -3.17
CA ARG A 53 -4.16 38.52 -4.56
C ARG A 53 -3.91 37.11 -5.07
N VAL A 54 -4.84 36.59 -5.85
CA VAL A 54 -4.67 35.35 -6.61
C VAL A 54 -5.08 35.61 -8.05
N SER A 55 -4.31 35.06 -8.98
CA SER A 55 -4.62 35.06 -10.41
C SER A 55 -4.40 33.67 -10.98
N VAL A 56 -5.26 33.23 -11.91
CA VAL A 56 -4.97 32.03 -12.70
C VAL A 56 -4.16 32.44 -13.93
N VAL A 57 -3.04 31.74 -14.15
CA VAL A 57 -2.14 31.98 -15.28
C VAL A 57 -1.97 30.70 -16.09
N GLY A 58 -1.84 30.84 -17.40
CA GLY A 58 -1.73 29.68 -18.27
C GLY A 58 -1.54 30.05 -19.73
N ASP A 59 -1.57 29.05 -20.61
CA ASP A 59 -1.41 29.27 -22.06
C ASP A 59 -2.46 30.24 -22.65
N PHE A 60 -3.62 30.31 -22.04
CA PHE A 60 -4.76 31.13 -22.49
C PHE A 60 -4.58 32.63 -22.20
N ASN A 61 -3.59 33.03 -21.43
CA ASN A 61 -3.35 34.44 -21.08
C ASN A 61 -1.86 34.81 -21.06
N ASP A 62 -1.03 34.07 -21.80
CA ASP A 62 0.45 34.26 -21.87
C ASP A 62 1.13 34.24 -20.51
N TRP A 63 0.56 33.52 -19.54
CA TRP A 63 1.06 33.39 -18.16
C TRP A 63 1.15 34.75 -17.43
N ASP A 64 0.30 35.73 -17.80
CA ASP A 64 0.26 37.08 -17.23
C ASP A 64 -0.75 37.17 -16.09
N GLY A 65 -0.28 37.25 -14.84
CA GLY A 65 -1.07 37.35 -13.62
C GLY A 65 -1.94 38.61 -13.50
N ASN A 66 -1.79 39.58 -14.42
CA ASN A 66 -2.65 40.78 -14.44
C ASN A 66 -3.97 40.57 -15.16
N ARG A 67 -4.12 39.51 -15.96
CA ARG A 67 -5.27 39.32 -16.86
C ARG A 67 -6.45 38.59 -16.24
N ASN A 68 -6.22 37.61 -15.39
CA ASN A 68 -7.24 36.71 -14.84
C ASN A 68 -7.19 36.68 -13.32
N ARG A 69 -7.40 37.84 -12.69
CA ARG A 69 -7.49 37.97 -11.24
C ARG A 69 -8.76 37.32 -10.73
N MET A 70 -8.62 36.51 -9.66
CA MET A 70 -9.70 35.80 -9.01
C MET A 70 -10.37 36.66 -7.94
N TRP A 71 -11.57 36.28 -7.52
CA TRP A 71 -12.40 36.94 -6.53
C TRP A 71 -12.41 36.10 -5.23
N LEU A 72 -12.18 36.76 -4.10
CA LEU A 72 -12.18 36.09 -2.80
C LEU A 72 -13.59 35.98 -2.23
N ARG A 73 -14.04 34.76 -1.98
CA ARG A 73 -15.15 34.46 -1.07
C ARG A 73 -14.64 34.49 0.37
N ARG A 74 -14.97 35.55 1.09
CA ARG A 74 -14.45 35.81 2.43
C ARG A 74 -15.00 34.87 3.50
N ASP A 75 -16.18 34.30 3.27
CA ASP A 75 -16.85 33.35 4.17
C ASP A 75 -16.13 32.00 4.30
N CYS A 76 -15.41 31.57 3.27
CA CYS A 76 -14.67 30.30 3.27
C CYS A 76 -13.20 30.41 2.84
N GLY A 77 -12.72 31.60 2.47
CA GLY A 77 -11.32 31.83 2.06
C GLY A 77 -10.96 31.25 0.68
N VAL A 78 -11.96 30.98 -0.16
CA VAL A 78 -11.79 30.47 -1.51
C VAL A 78 -11.76 31.60 -2.52
N TRP A 79 -10.79 31.55 -3.43
CA TRP A 79 -10.71 32.39 -4.61
C TRP A 79 -11.36 31.67 -5.77
N GLU A 80 -12.21 32.37 -6.52
CA GLU A 80 -12.96 31.79 -7.63
C GLU A 80 -12.96 32.69 -8.86
N LEU A 81 -12.98 32.08 -10.06
CA LEU A 81 -13.04 32.78 -11.33
C LEU A 81 -13.56 31.86 -12.43
N PHE A 82 -14.44 32.39 -13.30
CA PHE A 82 -14.78 31.74 -14.55
C PHE A 82 -14.03 32.40 -15.72
N VAL A 83 -13.35 31.59 -16.54
CA VAL A 83 -12.60 32.07 -17.72
C VAL A 83 -13.25 31.47 -18.98
N PRO A 84 -14.02 32.28 -19.75
CA PRO A 84 -14.67 31.85 -20.99
C PRO A 84 -13.66 31.34 -22.03
N GLY A 85 -14.01 30.27 -22.75
CA GLY A 85 -13.23 29.74 -23.88
C GLY A 85 -11.98 28.94 -23.47
N VAL A 86 -11.70 28.81 -22.18
CA VAL A 86 -10.65 27.87 -21.69
C VAL A 86 -11.27 26.49 -21.62
N GLY A 87 -10.63 25.51 -22.24
CA GLY A 87 -11.14 24.15 -22.37
C GLY A 87 -10.16 23.09 -21.88
N PRO A 88 -10.51 21.79 -22.06
CA PRO A 88 -9.65 20.66 -21.68
C PRO A 88 -8.28 20.75 -22.34
N GLY A 89 -7.25 20.32 -21.61
CA GLY A 89 -5.86 20.37 -22.06
C GLY A 89 -5.14 21.70 -21.83
N ALA A 90 -5.87 22.76 -21.42
CA ALA A 90 -5.23 24.02 -21.07
C ALA A 90 -4.34 23.87 -19.84
N ARG A 91 -3.11 24.33 -19.94
CA ARG A 91 -2.14 24.33 -18.83
C ARG A 91 -2.30 25.59 -18.01
N TYR A 92 -2.25 25.44 -16.69
CA TYR A 92 -2.43 26.56 -15.78
C TYR A 92 -1.67 26.37 -14.47
N LYS A 93 -1.44 27.47 -13.78
CA LYS A 93 -1.00 27.59 -12.39
C LYS A 93 -1.69 28.76 -11.72
N TYR A 94 -1.45 28.93 -10.44
CA TYR A 94 -1.87 30.11 -9.70
C TYR A 94 -0.67 31.01 -9.39
N GLU A 95 -0.83 32.31 -9.62
CA GLU A 95 0.07 33.38 -9.18
C GLU A 95 -0.55 34.02 -7.93
N LEU A 96 0.18 33.98 -6.82
CA LEU A 96 -0.27 34.53 -5.53
C LEU A 96 0.66 35.66 -5.08
N GLU A 97 0.05 36.67 -4.46
CA GLU A 97 0.75 37.63 -3.61
C GLU A 97 0.46 37.32 -2.14
N ASP A 98 1.50 37.33 -1.32
CA ASP A 98 1.34 37.22 0.13
C ASP A 98 0.66 38.46 0.73
N ASN A 99 0.37 38.46 2.02
CA ASN A 99 -0.28 39.57 2.71
C ASN A 99 0.58 40.86 2.74
N ALA A 100 1.90 40.75 2.56
CA ALA A 100 2.83 41.88 2.44
C ALA A 100 2.93 42.42 1.00
N GLY A 101 2.35 41.73 0.02
CA GLY A 101 2.35 42.13 -1.40
C GLY A 101 3.55 41.58 -2.19
N HIS A 102 4.25 40.59 -1.67
CA HIS A 102 5.32 39.93 -2.42
C HIS A 102 4.73 38.82 -3.29
N LEU A 103 5.21 38.75 -4.53
CA LEU A 103 4.88 37.63 -5.42
C LEU A 103 5.53 36.35 -4.89
N LEU A 104 4.72 35.30 -4.80
CA LEU A 104 5.17 33.95 -4.48
C LEU A 104 5.52 33.17 -5.76
N PRO A 105 6.30 32.08 -5.67
CA PRO A 105 6.46 31.16 -6.79
C PRO A 105 5.11 30.69 -7.32
N LEU A 106 5.02 30.43 -8.63
CA LEU A 106 3.79 29.93 -9.24
C LEU A 106 3.40 28.57 -8.63
N ARG A 107 2.17 28.46 -8.15
CA ARG A 107 1.66 27.27 -7.47
C ARG A 107 0.88 26.37 -8.43
N VAL A 108 1.05 25.06 -8.30
CA VAL A 108 0.15 24.08 -8.90
C VAL A 108 -1.19 24.10 -8.18
N ASP A 109 -2.21 23.61 -8.83
CA ASP A 109 -3.52 23.46 -8.20
C ASP A 109 -3.52 22.24 -7.26
N PRO A 110 -3.79 22.39 -5.96
CA PRO A 110 -3.85 21.29 -5.03
C PRO A 110 -4.92 20.24 -5.34
N ILE A 111 -5.94 20.63 -6.11
CA ILE A 111 -7.09 19.80 -6.52
C ILE A 111 -7.02 19.48 -8.01
N ALA A 112 -5.87 19.60 -8.65
CA ALA A 112 -5.73 19.24 -10.06
C ALA A 112 -5.99 17.75 -10.27
N PHE A 113 -6.69 17.41 -11.35
CA PHE A 113 -6.97 16.02 -11.75
C PHE A 113 -5.96 15.47 -12.74
N TYR A 114 -5.15 16.34 -13.33
CA TYR A 114 -4.11 15.99 -14.29
C TYR A 114 -2.98 17.00 -14.26
N ALA A 115 -1.76 16.56 -14.54
CA ALA A 115 -0.57 17.39 -14.55
C ALA A 115 0.28 17.15 -15.80
N GLU A 116 1.15 18.12 -16.13
CA GLU A 116 2.17 17.92 -17.15
C GLU A 116 3.16 16.85 -16.75
N GLN A 117 3.71 16.19 -17.76
CA GLN A 117 4.87 15.30 -17.54
C GLN A 117 6.09 16.10 -17.12
N ARG A 118 6.77 15.59 -16.09
CA ARG A 118 8.06 16.15 -15.64
C ARG A 118 9.08 16.28 -16.79
N PRO A 119 9.98 17.24 -16.76
CA PRO A 119 10.28 18.20 -15.66
C PRO A 119 9.28 19.35 -15.54
N ARG A 120 8.29 19.44 -16.42
CA ARG A 120 7.22 20.41 -16.31
C ARG A 120 6.28 20.01 -15.18
N ASN A 121 5.52 20.99 -14.66
CA ASN A 121 4.71 20.76 -13.49
C ASN A 121 3.43 21.62 -13.45
N ALA A 122 2.94 22.11 -14.60
CA ALA A 122 1.68 22.82 -14.61
C ALA A 122 0.51 21.84 -14.43
N SER A 123 -0.54 22.30 -13.79
CA SER A 123 -1.83 21.63 -13.78
C SER A 123 -2.47 21.72 -15.17
N ILE A 124 -3.25 20.71 -15.54
CA ILE A 124 -3.95 20.64 -16.82
C ILE A 124 -5.45 20.59 -16.55
N VAL A 125 -6.23 21.43 -17.21
CA VAL A 125 -7.68 21.34 -17.20
C VAL A 125 -8.09 19.98 -17.75
N TRP A 126 -8.63 19.15 -16.90
CA TRP A 126 -9.10 17.82 -17.24
C TRP A 126 -10.62 17.78 -17.12
N ASP A 127 -11.27 17.48 -18.22
CA ASP A 127 -12.70 17.23 -18.26
C ASP A 127 -12.96 16.26 -19.41
N ALA A 128 -13.13 15.00 -19.05
CA ALA A 128 -13.53 13.94 -19.96
C ALA A 128 -14.98 13.55 -19.66
N PRO A 129 -15.70 12.98 -20.63
CA PRO A 129 -16.95 12.30 -20.32
C PRO A 129 -16.72 11.30 -19.17
N PRO A 130 -17.74 11.03 -18.32
CA PRO A 130 -17.61 10.04 -17.28
C PRO A 130 -17.06 8.72 -17.84
N TYR A 131 -16.03 8.16 -17.20
CA TYR A 131 -15.44 6.91 -17.64
C TYR A 131 -16.50 5.79 -17.62
N ALA A 132 -16.58 5.02 -18.69
CA ALA A 132 -17.55 3.94 -18.85
C ALA A 132 -16.99 2.66 -18.21
N TRP A 133 -17.16 2.51 -16.89
CA TRP A 133 -16.74 1.34 -16.15
C TRP A 133 -17.42 0.06 -16.62
N THR A 134 -16.68 -1.04 -16.68
CA THR A 134 -17.20 -2.38 -17.01
C THR A 134 -17.21 -3.33 -15.80
N ASP A 135 -16.83 -2.86 -14.64
CA ASP A 135 -16.53 -3.59 -13.40
C ASP A 135 -17.73 -3.83 -12.47
N SER A 136 -18.96 -3.65 -12.92
CA SER A 136 -20.16 -3.75 -12.06
C SER A 136 -20.26 -5.09 -11.30
N ALA A 137 -19.84 -6.20 -11.93
CA ALA A 137 -19.83 -7.52 -11.30
C ALA A 137 -18.76 -7.64 -10.20
N TRP A 138 -17.62 -6.97 -10.38
CA TRP A 138 -16.58 -6.86 -9.36
C TRP A 138 -17.10 -6.05 -8.18
N MET A 139 -17.62 -4.86 -8.42
CA MET A 139 -18.12 -3.96 -7.39
C MET A 139 -19.23 -4.61 -6.55
N ALA A 140 -20.13 -5.36 -7.15
CA ALA A 140 -21.19 -6.10 -6.44
C ALA A 140 -20.64 -7.20 -5.51
N GLY A 141 -19.47 -7.78 -5.82
CA GLY A 141 -18.83 -8.86 -5.05
C GLY A 141 -17.65 -8.41 -4.18
N ARG A 142 -17.28 -7.14 -4.23
CA ARG A 142 -16.05 -6.60 -3.64
C ARG A 142 -15.95 -6.87 -2.14
N GLY A 143 -17.00 -6.60 -1.37
CA GLY A 143 -16.98 -6.77 0.09
C GLY A 143 -16.69 -8.19 0.55
N ALA A 144 -17.17 -9.19 -0.16
CA ALA A 144 -16.89 -10.59 0.17
C ALA A 144 -15.41 -10.96 -0.09
N ARG A 145 -14.80 -10.37 -1.12
CA ARG A 145 -13.40 -10.61 -1.49
C ARG A 145 -12.40 -9.94 -0.56
N GLN A 146 -12.84 -8.89 0.13
CA GLN A 146 -11.98 -8.05 0.99
C GLN A 146 -12.27 -8.22 2.48
N HIS A 147 -13.21 -9.09 2.82
CA HIS A 147 -13.49 -9.40 4.22
C HIS A 147 -12.25 -10.03 4.88
N ARG A 148 -12.05 -9.75 6.16
CA ARG A 148 -10.89 -10.26 6.93
C ARG A 148 -10.73 -11.79 6.89
N ASP A 149 -11.82 -12.54 6.64
CA ASP A 149 -11.81 -13.99 6.52
C ASP A 149 -11.52 -14.46 5.08
N ALA A 150 -11.48 -13.54 4.10
CA ALA A 150 -11.17 -13.86 2.71
C ALA A 150 -9.67 -14.11 2.52
N PRO A 151 -9.29 -14.89 1.50
CA PRO A 151 -7.91 -15.02 1.11
C PRO A 151 -7.44 -13.69 0.47
N ILE A 152 -6.47 -13.03 1.08
CA ILE A 152 -5.89 -11.79 0.57
C ILE A 152 -4.39 -12.01 0.42
N SER A 153 -3.94 -12.05 -0.82
CA SER A 153 -2.53 -12.12 -1.23
C SER A 153 -2.24 -10.97 -2.18
N ILE A 154 -1.32 -10.10 -1.77
CA ILE A 154 -1.07 -8.80 -2.39
C ILE A 154 0.25 -8.83 -3.14
N TYR A 155 0.25 -8.39 -4.39
CA TYR A 155 1.44 -8.11 -5.18
C TYR A 155 1.70 -6.61 -5.15
N GLU A 156 2.70 -6.19 -4.35
CA GLU A 156 3.12 -4.79 -4.27
C GLU A 156 4.05 -4.47 -5.45
N VAL A 157 3.84 -3.34 -6.12
CA VAL A 157 4.59 -2.99 -7.33
C VAL A 157 4.81 -1.50 -7.51
N HIS A 158 6.03 -1.13 -7.90
CA HIS A 158 6.36 0.18 -8.44
C HIS A 158 6.25 0.13 -9.97
N LEU A 159 5.26 0.80 -10.54
CA LEU A 159 4.94 0.73 -11.97
C LEU A 159 6.11 1.14 -12.86
N GLY A 160 6.88 2.14 -12.43
CA GLY A 160 8.02 2.69 -13.20
C GLY A 160 9.24 1.78 -13.29
N SER A 161 9.33 0.72 -12.48
CA SER A 161 10.46 -0.22 -12.47
C SER A 161 10.05 -1.67 -12.69
N TRP A 162 8.74 -1.98 -12.77
CA TRP A 162 8.32 -3.34 -13.04
C TRP A 162 8.83 -3.83 -14.40
N ARG A 163 8.63 -3.02 -15.44
CA ARG A 163 9.20 -3.22 -16.76
C ARG A 163 9.33 -1.88 -17.49
N ARG A 164 10.38 -1.74 -18.29
CA ARG A 164 10.61 -0.60 -19.17
C ARG A 164 10.81 -1.06 -20.60
N VAL A 165 10.83 -0.12 -21.54
CA VAL A 165 11.06 -0.37 -22.97
C VAL A 165 12.45 0.14 -23.36
N PRO A 166 13.51 -0.70 -23.28
CA PRO A 166 14.88 -0.28 -23.56
C PRO A 166 15.07 0.25 -24.98
N GLU A 167 14.37 -0.36 -25.95
CA GLU A 167 14.45 -0.04 -27.39
C GLU A 167 13.89 1.36 -27.70
N GLU A 168 13.10 1.93 -26.79
CA GLU A 168 12.48 3.24 -26.92
C GLU A 168 13.03 4.22 -25.86
N GLY A 169 14.35 4.20 -25.64
CA GLY A 169 15.01 5.10 -24.68
C GLY A 169 14.72 4.77 -23.22
N ASN A 170 14.46 3.51 -22.91
CA ASN A 170 14.19 3.02 -21.55
C ASN A 170 12.96 3.70 -20.90
N ARG A 171 11.95 4.05 -21.72
CA ARG A 171 10.72 4.67 -21.23
C ARG A 171 9.93 3.73 -20.31
N PHE A 172 9.08 4.31 -19.50
CA PHE A 172 8.06 3.61 -18.75
C PHE A 172 7.04 2.94 -19.69
N LEU A 173 6.42 1.86 -19.22
CA LEU A 173 5.17 1.37 -19.79
C LEU A 173 4.04 2.34 -19.45
N THR A 174 3.10 2.48 -20.36
CA THR A 174 1.85 3.20 -20.11
C THR A 174 0.90 2.37 -19.23
N TYR A 175 -0.11 3.02 -18.61
CA TYR A 175 -1.17 2.30 -17.89
C TYR A 175 -1.83 1.21 -18.74
N ARG A 176 -2.01 1.46 -20.05
CA ARG A 176 -2.57 0.48 -21.00
C ARG A 176 -1.63 -0.71 -21.22
N GLU A 177 -0.35 -0.46 -21.47
CA GLU A 177 0.64 -1.54 -21.63
C GLU A 177 0.81 -2.34 -20.33
N LEU A 178 0.70 -1.68 -19.16
CA LEU A 178 0.69 -2.36 -17.87
C LEU A 178 -0.56 -3.21 -17.68
N ALA A 179 -1.73 -2.73 -18.12
CA ALA A 179 -2.94 -3.53 -18.11
C ALA A 179 -2.81 -4.81 -18.92
N ASP A 180 -2.14 -4.73 -20.09
CA ASP A 180 -1.94 -5.87 -20.99
C ASP A 180 -0.86 -6.86 -20.51
N THR A 181 0.07 -6.43 -19.64
CA THR A 181 1.25 -7.22 -19.25
C THR A 181 1.30 -7.56 -17.78
N LEU A 182 1.15 -6.60 -16.88
CA LEU A 182 1.23 -6.79 -15.44
C LEU A 182 0.01 -7.56 -14.89
N ILE A 183 -1.19 -7.18 -15.32
CA ILE A 183 -2.43 -7.79 -14.80
C ILE A 183 -2.49 -9.31 -15.09
N PRO A 184 -2.27 -9.79 -16.32
CA PRO A 184 -2.21 -11.23 -16.56
C PRO A 184 -1.13 -11.94 -15.75
N TYR A 185 0.05 -11.33 -15.61
CA TYR A 185 1.14 -11.89 -14.84
C TYR A 185 0.77 -12.11 -13.37
N VAL A 186 0.22 -11.09 -12.71
CA VAL A 186 -0.19 -11.16 -11.29
C VAL A 186 -1.33 -12.17 -11.09
N ARG A 187 -2.32 -12.17 -11.99
CA ARG A 187 -3.42 -13.14 -11.99
C ARG A 187 -2.92 -14.58 -12.09
N ASP A 188 -2.00 -14.84 -13.02
CA ASP A 188 -1.50 -16.18 -13.30
C ASP A 188 -0.64 -16.73 -12.16
N LEU A 189 -0.01 -15.85 -11.38
CA LEU A 189 0.64 -16.16 -10.11
C LEU A 189 -0.35 -16.33 -8.94
N GLY A 190 -1.65 -16.17 -9.16
CA GLY A 190 -2.69 -16.45 -8.17
C GLY A 190 -2.85 -15.42 -7.07
N PHE A 191 -2.23 -14.24 -7.18
CA PHE A 191 -2.50 -13.13 -6.27
C PHE A 191 -3.95 -12.68 -6.37
N THR A 192 -4.46 -12.05 -5.32
CA THR A 192 -5.83 -11.55 -5.26
C THR A 192 -5.91 -10.03 -5.45
N HIS A 193 -4.84 -9.32 -5.14
CA HIS A 193 -4.76 -7.86 -5.22
C HIS A 193 -3.41 -7.41 -5.78
N ILE A 194 -3.42 -6.24 -6.40
CA ILE A 194 -2.23 -5.46 -6.74
C ILE A 194 -2.21 -4.25 -5.82
N GLU A 195 -1.10 -4.00 -5.13
CA GLU A 195 -0.86 -2.77 -4.40
C GLU A 195 0.12 -1.91 -5.19
N LEU A 196 -0.36 -0.75 -5.60
CA LEU A 196 0.42 0.22 -6.36
C LEU A 196 1.16 1.14 -5.38
N MET A 197 2.49 1.11 -5.38
CA MET A 197 3.26 2.20 -4.76
C MET A 197 2.73 3.53 -5.29
N PRO A 198 2.95 4.68 -4.60
CA PRO A 198 2.15 5.87 -4.86
C PRO A 198 2.10 6.27 -6.33
N ILE A 199 0.91 6.26 -6.90
CA ILE A 199 0.63 6.73 -8.26
C ILE A 199 0.04 8.14 -8.29
N THR A 200 -0.06 8.81 -7.15
CA THR A 200 -0.36 10.23 -7.06
C THR A 200 0.77 11.04 -7.72
N GLU A 201 0.43 12.18 -8.35
CA GLU A 201 1.42 12.98 -9.05
C GLU A 201 2.53 13.50 -8.12
N HIS A 202 3.77 13.39 -8.57
CA HIS A 202 4.98 13.76 -7.82
C HIS A 202 6.10 14.20 -8.76
N PRO A 203 6.97 15.14 -8.35
CA PRO A 203 7.99 15.70 -9.24
C PRO A 203 9.24 14.83 -9.37
N PHE A 204 9.62 14.12 -8.32
CA PHE A 204 10.90 13.44 -8.20
C PHE A 204 10.73 11.91 -8.26
N ASP A 205 11.30 11.27 -9.29
CA ASP A 205 11.23 9.81 -9.48
C ASP A 205 11.87 9.04 -8.33
N GLY A 206 12.96 9.56 -7.77
CA GLY A 206 13.67 8.94 -6.65
C GLY A 206 12.90 8.93 -5.34
N SER A 207 11.74 9.60 -5.26
CA SER A 207 10.81 9.48 -4.14
C SER A 207 9.86 8.30 -4.26
N TRP A 208 9.86 7.59 -5.40
CA TRP A 208 8.95 6.49 -5.71
C TRP A 208 7.46 6.83 -5.59
N GLY A 209 7.14 8.14 -5.60
CA GLY A 209 5.81 8.69 -5.41
C GLY A 209 5.48 9.17 -3.99
N TYR A 210 6.33 8.91 -3.00
CA TYR A 210 6.09 9.33 -1.61
C TYR A 210 6.23 10.84 -1.37
N GLN A 211 6.78 11.60 -2.32
CA GLN A 211 6.78 13.07 -2.27
C GLN A 211 5.67 13.63 -3.17
N THR A 212 4.43 13.38 -2.79
CA THR A 212 3.23 13.75 -3.54
C THR A 212 3.07 15.27 -3.65
N THR A 213 2.68 15.73 -4.84
CA THR A 213 2.30 17.13 -5.12
C THR A 213 0.87 17.26 -5.67
N GLY A 214 0.23 16.16 -6.07
CA GLY A 214 -1.13 16.14 -6.60
C GLY A 214 -1.95 14.97 -6.06
N TRP A 215 -2.69 15.18 -4.98
CA TRP A 215 -3.48 14.14 -4.29
C TRP A 215 -4.72 13.66 -5.06
N PHE A 216 -5.14 14.40 -6.10
CA PHE A 216 -6.30 14.09 -6.94
C PHE A 216 -5.90 13.69 -8.36
N ALA A 217 -4.61 13.69 -8.70
CA ALA A 217 -4.13 13.36 -10.02
C ALA A 217 -3.33 12.05 -10.01
N PRO A 218 -3.68 11.05 -10.83
CA PRO A 218 -2.75 9.97 -11.13
C PRO A 218 -1.55 10.54 -11.89
N THR A 219 -0.35 10.01 -11.61
CA THR A 219 0.86 10.53 -12.24
C THR A 219 0.79 10.40 -13.75
N SER A 220 1.11 11.49 -14.44
CA SER A 220 1.14 11.57 -15.90
C SER A 220 2.26 10.75 -16.56
N ARG A 221 3.16 10.16 -15.76
CA ARG A 221 4.26 9.31 -16.25
C ARG A 221 3.79 8.14 -17.09
N PHE A 222 2.62 7.60 -16.77
CA PHE A 222 2.10 6.37 -17.36
C PHE A 222 0.87 6.62 -18.26
N GLY A 223 0.42 7.85 -18.40
CA GLY A 223 -0.72 8.22 -19.25
C GLY A 223 -1.70 9.20 -18.60
N SER A 224 -2.90 9.25 -19.15
CA SER A 224 -3.97 10.11 -18.69
C SER A 224 -4.73 9.52 -17.48
N PRO A 225 -5.58 10.31 -16.80
CA PRO A 225 -6.47 9.78 -15.76
C PRO A 225 -7.40 8.66 -16.26
N ASP A 226 -7.87 8.71 -17.50
CA ASP A 226 -8.70 7.63 -18.06
C ASP A 226 -7.89 6.37 -18.39
N ASP A 227 -6.60 6.49 -18.69
CA ASP A 227 -5.73 5.32 -18.82
C ASP A 227 -5.51 4.63 -17.47
N ALA A 228 -5.39 5.42 -16.38
CA ALA A 228 -5.34 4.87 -15.03
C ALA A 228 -6.65 4.16 -14.64
N ARG A 229 -7.82 4.74 -14.99
CA ARG A 229 -9.13 4.07 -14.80
C ARG A 229 -9.20 2.76 -15.59
N ALA A 230 -8.74 2.78 -16.83
CA ALA A 230 -8.74 1.57 -17.66
C ALA A 230 -7.82 0.46 -17.13
N PHE A 231 -6.71 0.81 -16.49
CA PHE A 231 -5.87 -0.16 -15.80
C PHE A 231 -6.63 -0.84 -14.65
N ILE A 232 -7.34 -0.06 -13.83
CA ILE A 232 -8.11 -0.57 -12.70
C ILE A 232 -9.29 -1.44 -13.18
N ASP A 233 -10.03 -0.96 -14.20
CA ASP A 233 -11.14 -1.71 -14.81
C ASP A 233 -10.67 -3.07 -15.37
N ALA A 234 -9.50 -3.10 -16.02
CA ALA A 234 -8.88 -4.33 -16.51
C ALA A 234 -8.46 -5.28 -15.36
N ALA A 235 -7.97 -4.74 -14.24
CA ALA A 235 -7.66 -5.53 -13.05
C ALA A 235 -8.92 -6.20 -12.48
N HIS A 236 -10.00 -5.44 -12.35
CA HIS A 236 -11.30 -5.96 -11.91
C HIS A 236 -11.85 -7.03 -12.86
N ALA A 237 -11.75 -6.80 -14.17
CA ALA A 237 -12.14 -7.80 -15.18
C ALA A 237 -11.32 -9.10 -15.08
N ALA A 238 -10.07 -9.00 -14.64
CA ALA A 238 -9.20 -10.15 -14.40
C ALA A 238 -9.41 -10.81 -13.02
N GLY A 239 -10.28 -10.27 -12.18
CA GLY A 239 -10.56 -10.77 -10.84
C GLY A 239 -9.55 -10.32 -9.77
N LEU A 240 -8.84 -9.22 -10.00
CA LEU A 240 -7.85 -8.63 -9.10
C LEU A 240 -8.37 -7.32 -8.51
N GLY A 241 -8.24 -7.16 -7.19
CA GLY A 241 -8.43 -5.86 -6.53
C GLY A 241 -7.21 -4.95 -6.69
N VAL A 242 -7.44 -3.65 -6.58
CA VAL A 242 -6.38 -2.63 -6.66
C VAL A 242 -6.33 -1.81 -5.38
N ILE A 243 -5.19 -1.81 -4.72
CA ILE A 243 -4.88 -0.99 -3.55
C ILE A 243 -3.94 0.12 -4.00
N VAL A 244 -4.19 1.34 -3.56
CA VAL A 244 -3.30 2.47 -3.82
C VAL A 244 -2.61 2.88 -2.53
N ASP A 245 -1.31 3.08 -2.61
CA ASP A 245 -0.54 3.65 -1.54
C ASP A 245 -0.80 5.16 -1.47
N TRP A 246 -1.35 5.63 -0.35
CA TRP A 246 -1.83 6.99 -0.13
C TRP A 246 -1.03 7.67 0.98
N VAL A 247 -0.50 8.85 0.70
CA VAL A 247 0.46 9.58 1.53
C VAL A 247 -0.17 10.82 2.16
N PRO A 248 -0.90 10.71 3.29
CA PRO A 248 -1.53 11.86 3.95
C PRO A 248 -0.67 12.53 5.02
N GLY A 249 0.53 12.00 5.33
CA GLY A 249 1.35 12.46 6.44
C GLY A 249 2.21 13.68 6.09
N HIS A 250 2.74 13.72 4.88
CA HIS A 250 3.78 14.68 4.49
C HIS A 250 3.72 15.07 3.01
N PHE A 251 4.49 16.08 2.61
CA PHE A 251 4.62 16.56 1.24
C PHE A 251 5.97 17.25 1.02
N PRO A 252 6.47 17.31 -0.24
CA PRO A 252 7.79 17.85 -0.54
C PRO A 252 7.87 19.37 -0.38
N THR A 253 9.11 19.87 -0.33
CA THR A 253 9.42 21.30 -0.14
C THR A 253 9.53 22.08 -1.45
N ASP A 254 9.17 21.50 -2.59
CA ASP A 254 9.19 22.15 -3.89
C ASP A 254 8.40 23.45 -3.89
N ASP A 255 8.97 24.52 -4.41
CA ASP A 255 8.42 25.88 -4.38
C ASP A 255 7.03 26.01 -5.03
N PHE A 256 6.73 25.16 -6.01
CA PHE A 256 5.46 25.15 -6.72
C PHE A 256 4.35 24.34 -5.98
N SER A 257 4.71 23.58 -4.94
CA SER A 257 3.83 22.72 -4.15
C SER A 257 3.15 23.47 -2.99
N LEU A 258 2.77 22.74 -1.95
CA LEU A 258 1.92 23.22 -0.85
C LEU A 258 2.65 24.04 0.22
N GLY A 259 4.00 23.92 0.33
CA GLY A 259 4.77 24.59 1.37
C GLY A 259 4.61 26.09 1.32
N ARG A 260 4.19 26.70 2.45
CA ARG A 260 3.91 28.14 2.56
C ARG A 260 3.04 28.67 1.43
N PHE A 261 1.98 27.95 1.12
CA PHE A 261 1.22 28.05 -0.13
C PHE A 261 0.73 29.47 -0.45
N ASP A 262 0.16 30.18 0.53
CA ASP A 262 -0.33 31.55 0.41
C ASP A 262 0.57 32.58 1.13
N GLY A 263 1.85 32.21 1.36
CA GLY A 263 2.81 33.00 2.14
C GLY A 263 2.82 32.64 3.63
N THR A 264 1.85 31.85 4.09
CA THR A 264 1.76 31.34 5.45
C THR A 264 1.93 29.82 5.48
N SER A 265 2.13 29.23 6.65
CA SER A 265 2.05 27.78 6.85
C SER A 265 0.58 27.35 6.79
N LEU A 266 0.07 27.20 5.55
CA LEU A 266 -1.35 26.94 5.30
C LEU A 266 -1.68 25.45 5.48
N TYR A 267 -0.90 24.57 4.87
CA TYR A 267 -1.09 23.12 4.91
C TYR A 267 -0.25 22.45 6.00
N GLU A 268 0.92 23.01 6.32
CA GLU A 268 1.84 22.52 7.33
C GLU A 268 1.70 23.24 8.67
N HIS A 269 2.27 22.69 9.74
CA HIS A 269 2.43 23.42 10.99
C HIS A 269 3.50 24.52 10.87
N ALA A 270 3.24 25.67 11.48
CA ALA A 270 4.18 26.79 11.48
C ALA A 270 5.46 26.50 12.29
N ASP A 271 5.35 25.72 13.37
CA ASP A 271 6.50 25.28 14.16
C ASP A 271 7.15 24.05 13.51
N PRO A 272 8.44 24.14 13.10
CA PRO A 272 9.11 23.04 12.42
C PRO A 272 9.25 21.78 13.28
N ARG A 273 9.16 21.88 14.60
CA ARG A 273 9.14 20.72 15.50
C ARG A 273 7.87 19.86 15.38
N LYS A 274 6.85 20.37 14.67
CA LYS A 274 5.64 19.64 14.29
C LYS A 274 5.48 19.54 12.78
N GLY A 275 5.96 20.54 12.04
CA GLY A 275 5.67 20.76 10.63
C GLY A 275 6.76 20.32 9.66
N PHE A 276 7.84 19.67 10.13
CA PHE A 276 8.93 19.28 9.24
C PHE A 276 9.60 17.97 9.68
N HIS A 277 9.79 17.05 8.74
CA HIS A 277 10.54 15.80 8.91
C HIS A 277 11.98 15.99 8.39
N LYS A 278 12.95 15.95 9.30
CA LYS A 278 14.36 16.24 8.99
C LYS A 278 14.99 15.21 8.07
N GLU A 279 14.78 13.91 8.31
CA GLU A 279 15.35 12.84 7.50
C GLU A 279 14.82 12.86 6.07
N TRP A 280 13.53 13.10 5.91
CA TRP A 280 12.90 13.08 4.59
C TRP A 280 12.99 14.41 3.85
N GLY A 281 13.32 15.50 4.56
CA GLY A 281 13.31 16.85 3.99
C GLY A 281 11.92 17.29 3.54
N THR A 282 10.85 16.85 4.21
CA THR A 282 9.46 17.09 3.84
C THR A 282 8.71 17.88 4.90
N TYR A 283 7.67 18.61 4.50
CA TYR A 283 6.72 19.19 5.43
C TYR A 283 5.74 18.14 5.95
N ALA A 284 5.28 18.28 7.19
CA ALA A 284 4.20 17.51 7.77
C ALA A 284 2.88 18.29 7.73
N PHE A 285 1.81 17.63 7.29
CA PHE A 285 0.48 18.23 7.27
C PHE A 285 -0.01 18.62 8.68
N ASN A 286 -0.66 19.77 8.77
CA ASN A 286 -1.43 20.15 9.95
C ASN A 286 -2.82 19.50 9.91
N LEU A 287 -2.90 18.23 10.32
CA LEU A 287 -4.13 17.44 10.31
C LEU A 287 -5.18 17.92 11.34
N GLY A 288 -4.79 18.81 12.25
CA GLY A 288 -5.72 19.52 13.15
C GLY A 288 -6.44 20.69 12.48
N ARG A 289 -5.96 21.16 11.31
CA ARG A 289 -6.65 22.20 10.57
C ARG A 289 -7.81 21.60 9.77
N THR A 290 -9.01 22.11 10.02
CA THR A 290 -10.27 21.58 9.49
C THR A 290 -10.26 21.43 7.98
N GLU A 291 -9.82 22.46 7.25
CA GLU A 291 -9.79 22.45 5.78
C GLU A 291 -8.73 21.50 5.24
N VAL A 292 -7.57 21.39 5.87
CA VAL A 292 -6.51 20.44 5.48
C VAL A 292 -6.99 19.00 5.65
N ALA A 293 -7.57 18.69 6.81
CA ALA A 293 -8.18 17.39 7.06
C ALA A 293 -9.28 17.07 6.04
N ASN A 294 -10.12 18.07 5.70
CA ASN A 294 -11.18 17.89 4.71
C ASN A 294 -10.65 17.60 3.30
N ILE A 295 -9.62 18.32 2.86
CA ILE A 295 -8.99 18.10 1.54
C ILE A 295 -8.43 16.67 1.45
N LEU A 296 -7.73 16.20 2.48
CA LEU A 296 -7.19 14.84 2.48
C LEU A 296 -8.26 13.77 2.56
N LEU A 297 -9.32 13.97 3.37
CA LEU A 297 -10.47 13.04 3.38
C LEU A 297 -11.15 12.96 2.00
N ALA A 298 -11.35 14.10 1.37
CA ALA A 298 -11.94 14.13 0.03
C ALA A 298 -11.03 13.46 -1.01
N SER A 299 -9.70 13.59 -0.89
CA SER A 299 -8.75 12.86 -1.73
C SER A 299 -8.88 11.34 -1.57
N ALA A 300 -8.94 10.85 -0.35
CA ALA A 300 -9.15 9.42 -0.10
C ALA A 300 -10.45 8.91 -0.75
N LEU A 301 -11.56 9.65 -0.54
CA LEU A 301 -12.85 9.30 -1.14
C LEU A 301 -12.86 9.44 -2.67
N TYR A 302 -12.10 10.38 -3.23
CA TYR A 302 -11.94 10.54 -4.68
C TYR A 302 -11.35 9.29 -5.32
N TRP A 303 -10.28 8.73 -4.78
CA TRP A 303 -9.69 7.50 -5.28
C TRP A 303 -10.66 6.32 -5.19
N LEU A 304 -11.40 6.19 -4.10
CA LEU A 304 -12.40 5.14 -3.92
C LEU A 304 -13.61 5.30 -4.86
N ARG A 305 -14.05 6.54 -5.10
CA ARG A 305 -15.28 6.82 -5.86
C ARG A 305 -15.04 6.96 -7.36
N GLU A 306 -13.99 7.72 -7.73
CA GLU A 306 -13.76 8.09 -9.13
C GLU A 306 -12.80 7.12 -9.85
N PHE A 307 -12.01 6.36 -9.08
CA PHE A 307 -11.10 5.35 -9.61
C PHE A 307 -11.47 3.93 -9.21
N HIS A 308 -12.52 3.72 -8.45
CA HIS A 308 -12.98 2.41 -7.98
C HIS A 308 -11.90 1.58 -7.28
N VAL A 309 -10.86 2.21 -6.70
CA VAL A 309 -9.84 1.44 -5.99
C VAL A 309 -10.46 0.69 -4.81
N ASP A 310 -9.92 -0.47 -4.50
CA ASP A 310 -10.47 -1.41 -3.54
C ASP A 310 -9.93 -1.20 -2.13
N GLY A 311 -8.86 -0.45 -2.01
CA GLY A 311 -8.28 -0.13 -0.73
C GLY A 311 -7.25 0.99 -0.81
N LEU A 312 -6.94 1.53 0.36
CA LEU A 312 -5.90 2.51 0.57
C LEU A 312 -4.91 1.97 1.60
N ARG A 313 -3.65 1.83 1.22
CA ARG A 313 -2.55 1.66 2.17
C ARG A 313 -2.11 3.05 2.59
N VAL A 314 -2.15 3.32 3.88
CA VAL A 314 -1.78 4.62 4.45
C VAL A 314 -0.33 4.57 4.88
N ASP A 315 0.48 5.40 4.23
CA ASP A 315 1.91 5.48 4.40
C ASP A 315 2.30 6.10 5.75
N ALA A 316 3.38 5.57 6.35
CA ALA A 316 4.08 6.13 7.49
C ALA A 316 3.17 6.56 8.66
N VAL A 317 2.18 5.74 9.01
CA VAL A 317 1.20 6.05 10.07
C VAL A 317 1.88 6.36 11.40
N SER A 318 3.02 5.74 11.71
CA SER A 318 3.82 6.06 12.91
C SER A 318 4.24 7.52 12.96
N SER A 319 4.63 8.11 11.82
CA SER A 319 5.02 9.52 11.72
C SER A 319 3.84 10.48 11.93
N ILE A 320 2.62 10.00 11.64
CA ILE A 320 1.37 10.74 11.86
C ILE A 320 0.96 10.68 13.33
N ILE A 321 1.11 9.52 13.97
CA ILE A 321 0.70 9.27 15.36
C ILE A 321 1.61 9.98 16.37
N TYR A 322 2.94 9.97 16.13
CA TYR A 322 3.90 10.38 17.14
C TYR A 322 4.57 11.72 16.84
N LEU A 323 4.52 12.63 17.83
CA LEU A 323 5.15 13.95 17.78
C LEU A 323 6.68 13.89 17.83
N ASP A 324 7.23 12.84 18.41
CA ASP A 324 8.67 12.58 18.55
C ASP A 324 9.23 11.63 17.49
N TYR A 325 8.42 11.24 16.49
CA TYR A 325 8.87 10.38 15.41
C TYR A 325 10.09 11.00 14.72
N ASP A 326 11.19 10.27 14.69
CA ASP A 326 12.47 10.69 14.09
C ASP A 326 13.00 12.04 14.59
N ARG A 327 12.82 12.31 15.88
CA ARG A 327 13.27 13.54 16.55
C ARG A 327 14.00 13.24 17.84
N GLU A 328 15.08 14.00 18.06
CA GLU A 328 15.82 13.94 19.30
C GLU A 328 15.12 14.68 20.45
N ALA A 329 15.59 14.44 21.66
CA ALA A 329 15.08 15.13 22.85
C ALA A 329 15.22 16.66 22.70
N GLY A 330 14.12 17.39 22.83
CA GLY A 330 14.04 18.85 22.66
C GLY A 330 13.71 19.31 21.22
N GLU A 331 13.61 18.39 20.25
CA GLU A 331 13.25 18.68 18.86
C GLU A 331 11.76 18.50 18.57
N TRP A 332 10.96 18.15 19.55
CA TRP A 332 9.53 17.97 19.44
C TRP A 332 8.78 18.65 20.58
N ILE A 333 7.47 18.83 20.44
CA ILE A 333 6.59 19.48 21.40
C ILE A 333 5.58 18.45 21.90
N PRO A 334 5.52 18.19 23.22
CA PRO A 334 4.52 17.30 23.80
C PRO A 334 3.09 17.78 23.54
N ASN A 335 2.14 16.85 23.55
CA ASN A 335 0.72 17.16 23.51
C ASN A 335 0.27 17.83 24.83
N ILE A 336 -1.00 18.24 24.91
CA ILE A 336 -1.57 18.95 26.08
C ILE A 336 -1.52 18.16 27.40
N TYR A 337 -1.28 16.85 27.33
CA TYR A 337 -1.13 15.96 28.49
C TYR A 337 0.34 15.63 28.80
N GLY A 338 1.28 16.18 28.04
CA GLY A 338 2.71 15.92 28.19
C GLY A 338 3.22 14.67 27.47
N GLY A 339 2.38 13.97 26.72
CA GLY A 339 2.73 12.77 25.96
C GLY A 339 3.20 13.09 24.55
N ASN A 340 3.65 12.04 23.85
CA ASN A 340 4.18 12.11 22.48
C ASN A 340 3.13 11.79 21.39
N GLU A 341 1.92 11.38 21.75
CA GLU A 341 0.85 11.16 20.77
C GLU A 341 0.35 12.49 20.18
N ASN A 342 0.27 12.56 18.86
CA ASN A 342 -0.36 13.68 18.15
C ASN A 342 -1.88 13.49 18.14
N LEU A 343 -2.56 14.12 19.09
CA LEU A 343 -4.00 13.95 19.30
C LEU A 343 -4.85 14.44 18.11
N ASP A 344 -4.41 15.48 17.41
CA ASP A 344 -5.07 15.99 16.22
C ASP A 344 -5.00 14.97 15.09
N SER A 345 -3.82 14.39 14.89
CA SER A 345 -3.59 13.41 13.83
C SER A 345 -4.26 12.08 14.12
N THR A 346 -4.25 11.58 15.36
CA THR A 346 -5.00 10.36 15.70
C THR A 346 -6.50 10.59 15.59
N GLY A 347 -6.98 11.80 15.89
CA GLY A 347 -8.34 12.24 15.62
C GLY A 347 -8.68 12.20 14.13
N PHE A 348 -7.77 12.68 13.27
CA PHE A 348 -7.90 12.59 11.82
C PHE A 348 -7.98 11.14 11.34
N LEU A 349 -7.09 10.25 11.79
CA LEU A 349 -7.10 8.83 11.38
C LEU A 349 -8.39 8.11 11.76
N ARG A 350 -8.92 8.38 12.97
CA ARG A 350 -10.24 7.85 13.39
C ARG A 350 -11.36 8.37 12.50
N ARG A 351 -11.35 9.66 12.18
CA ARG A 351 -12.31 10.27 11.29
C ARG A 351 -12.19 9.72 9.87
N PHE A 352 -10.97 9.57 9.35
CA PHE A 352 -10.69 8.96 8.05
C PHE A 352 -11.35 7.58 7.93
N ASN A 353 -11.08 6.66 8.86
CA ASN A 353 -11.67 5.32 8.82
C ASN A 353 -13.19 5.34 9.01
N THR A 354 -13.70 6.23 9.87
CA THR A 354 -15.16 6.38 10.06
C THR A 354 -15.85 6.83 8.78
N VAL A 355 -15.29 7.82 8.09
CA VAL A 355 -15.85 8.36 6.85
C VAL A 355 -15.71 7.36 5.71
N VAL A 356 -14.52 6.76 5.54
CA VAL A 356 -14.27 5.77 4.48
C VAL A 356 -15.23 4.59 4.60
N TYR A 357 -15.34 3.97 5.77
CA TYR A 357 -16.24 2.82 5.95
C TYR A 357 -17.72 3.21 6.02
N GLY A 358 -18.02 4.48 6.32
CA GLY A 358 -19.38 5.01 6.22
C GLY A 358 -19.87 5.14 4.77
N GLU A 359 -18.99 5.58 3.86
CA GLU A 359 -19.29 5.74 2.44
C GLU A 359 -19.06 4.44 1.64
N PHE A 360 -18.03 3.67 1.98
CA PHE A 360 -17.57 2.46 1.29
C PHE A 360 -17.28 1.34 2.30
N PRO A 361 -18.31 0.65 2.81
CA PRO A 361 -18.13 -0.41 3.83
C PRO A 361 -17.41 -1.66 3.28
N ASP A 362 -17.22 -1.74 1.98
CA ASP A 362 -16.69 -2.87 1.23
C ASP A 362 -15.23 -2.67 0.74
N VAL A 363 -14.54 -1.62 1.18
CA VAL A 363 -13.12 -1.37 0.85
C VAL A 363 -12.20 -1.79 2.00
N MET A 364 -10.89 -1.71 1.76
CA MET A 364 -9.87 -1.93 2.77
C MET A 364 -9.12 -0.63 3.10
N THR A 365 -8.84 -0.40 4.38
CA THR A 365 -7.80 0.55 4.80
C THR A 365 -6.69 -0.23 5.50
N ILE A 366 -5.45 0.00 5.11
CA ILE A 366 -4.28 -0.73 5.59
C ILE A 366 -3.29 0.27 6.17
N ALA A 367 -2.92 0.12 7.44
CA ALA A 367 -1.93 1.00 8.06
C ALA A 367 -0.51 0.43 7.92
N GLU A 368 0.41 1.23 7.40
CA GLU A 368 1.83 0.99 7.63
C GLU A 368 2.20 1.67 8.96
N GLU A 369 2.18 0.89 10.02
CA GLU A 369 2.46 1.35 11.38
C GLU A 369 3.46 0.39 12.03
N SER A 370 4.66 0.89 12.32
CA SER A 370 5.82 0.07 12.73
C SER A 370 6.02 -0.01 14.24
N THR A 371 5.20 0.69 15.03
CA THR A 371 5.34 0.74 16.48
C THR A 371 4.40 -0.22 17.22
N ALA A 372 4.46 -0.19 18.53
CA ALA A 372 3.57 -0.95 19.40
C ALA A 372 2.26 -0.18 19.74
N TYR A 373 1.84 0.78 18.91
CA TYR A 373 0.56 1.45 19.11
C TYR A 373 -0.59 0.45 19.10
N ALA A 374 -1.36 0.41 20.17
CA ALA A 374 -2.41 -0.58 20.36
C ALA A 374 -3.72 -0.16 19.69
N GLY A 375 -4.41 -1.12 19.07
CA GLY A 375 -5.75 -0.90 18.54
C GLY A 375 -5.79 -0.16 17.21
N VAL A 376 -4.77 -0.32 16.37
CA VAL A 376 -4.77 0.25 15.01
C VAL A 376 -5.96 -0.28 14.21
N THR A 377 -6.25 -1.59 14.30
CA THR A 377 -7.38 -2.23 13.62
C THR A 377 -8.62 -2.41 14.51
N THR A 378 -8.55 -1.97 15.76
CA THR A 378 -9.72 -1.95 16.63
C THR A 378 -10.73 -0.90 16.13
N PRO A 379 -12.03 -1.21 16.07
CA PRO A 379 -13.06 -0.24 15.65
C PRO A 379 -13.00 1.06 16.46
N VAL A 380 -13.29 2.18 15.79
CA VAL A 380 -13.30 3.52 16.44
C VAL A 380 -14.27 3.56 17.62
N SER A 381 -15.41 2.89 17.52
CA SER A 381 -16.40 2.77 18.61
C SER A 381 -15.87 2.07 19.87
N HIS A 382 -14.75 1.34 19.76
CA HIS A 382 -14.06 0.68 20.88
C HIS A 382 -12.71 1.38 21.23
N GLY A 383 -12.51 2.60 20.74
CA GLY A 383 -11.35 3.43 21.06
C GLY A 383 -10.13 3.25 20.14
N GLY A 384 -10.21 2.39 19.14
CA GLY A 384 -9.14 2.18 18.16
C GLY A 384 -9.07 3.23 17.07
N LEU A 385 -8.15 3.03 16.10
CA LEU A 385 -8.02 3.89 14.91
C LEU A 385 -8.97 3.49 13.78
N GLY A 386 -9.51 2.26 13.79
CA GLY A 386 -10.52 1.78 12.85
C GLY A 386 -10.00 1.28 11.50
N PHE A 387 -8.68 1.08 11.33
CA PHE A 387 -8.16 0.47 10.10
C PHE A 387 -8.68 -0.96 9.91
N GLY A 388 -8.84 -1.38 8.66
CA GLY A 388 -9.19 -2.76 8.36
C GLY A 388 -8.04 -3.72 8.62
N PHE A 389 -6.82 -3.31 8.27
CA PHE A 389 -5.59 -4.09 8.40
C PHE A 389 -4.41 -3.24 8.85
N LYS A 390 -3.37 -3.93 9.34
CA LYS A 390 -2.07 -3.35 9.70
C LYS A 390 -0.94 -4.24 9.17
N TRP A 391 0.13 -3.66 8.63
CA TRP A 391 1.35 -4.39 8.32
C TRP A 391 2.00 -4.91 9.61
N ASN A 392 2.39 -6.19 9.62
CA ASN A 392 3.11 -6.80 10.74
C ASN A 392 4.61 -6.60 10.59
N MET A 393 5.09 -5.41 10.94
CA MET A 393 6.50 -5.05 10.83
C MET A 393 7.37 -5.88 11.80
N GLY A 394 6.82 -6.25 12.96
CA GLY A 394 7.51 -7.13 13.93
C GLY A 394 7.78 -8.51 13.36
N TRP A 395 6.77 -9.14 12.76
CA TRP A 395 6.93 -10.42 12.06
C TRP A 395 7.96 -10.33 10.94
N MET A 396 7.89 -9.31 10.12
CA MET A 396 8.82 -9.09 9.02
C MET A 396 10.26 -9.00 9.53
N HIS A 397 10.50 -8.13 10.52
CA HIS A 397 11.84 -7.92 11.09
C HIS A 397 12.42 -9.20 11.69
N ASP A 398 11.67 -9.86 12.58
CA ASP A 398 12.13 -11.07 13.28
C ASP A 398 12.33 -12.24 12.32
N THR A 399 11.44 -12.39 11.34
CA THR A 399 11.54 -13.41 10.30
C THR A 399 12.79 -13.21 9.44
N LEU A 400 13.00 -12.03 8.88
CA LEU A 400 14.19 -11.76 8.05
C LEU A 400 15.49 -11.88 8.83
N LYS A 401 15.52 -11.42 10.08
CA LYS A 401 16.66 -11.59 10.97
C LYS A 401 16.97 -13.07 11.23
N PHE A 402 15.94 -13.88 11.49
CA PHE A 402 16.10 -15.32 11.68
C PHE A 402 16.62 -16.02 10.42
N PHE A 403 16.05 -15.70 9.25
CA PHE A 403 16.44 -16.32 7.98
C PHE A 403 17.84 -15.90 7.52
N ALA A 404 18.33 -14.73 7.91
CA ALA A 404 19.70 -14.29 7.65
C ALA A 404 20.74 -15.06 8.45
N ARG A 405 20.33 -15.80 9.51
CA ARG A 405 21.24 -16.63 10.30
C ARG A 405 21.62 -17.90 9.54
N ASP A 406 22.88 -18.32 9.70
CA ASP A 406 23.30 -19.64 9.21
C ASP A 406 22.43 -20.74 9.87
N PRO A 407 21.90 -21.71 9.10
CA PRO A 407 21.07 -22.80 9.60
C PRO A 407 21.66 -23.56 10.78
N LEU A 408 22.99 -23.60 10.90
CA LEU A 408 23.69 -24.23 12.02
C LEU A 408 23.30 -23.62 13.38
N TYR A 409 23.00 -22.32 13.42
CA TYR A 409 22.69 -21.59 14.65
C TYR A 409 21.20 -21.41 14.91
N ARG A 410 20.34 -21.68 13.93
CA ARG A 410 18.88 -21.41 14.01
C ARG A 410 18.20 -22.14 15.16
N SER A 411 18.70 -23.32 15.54
CA SER A 411 18.17 -24.08 16.69
C SER A 411 18.17 -23.29 18.00
N HIS A 412 19.12 -22.36 18.17
CA HIS A 412 19.20 -21.50 19.35
C HIS A 412 18.34 -20.24 19.27
N HIS A 413 17.69 -19.99 18.13
CA HIS A 413 16.95 -18.77 17.83
C HIS A 413 15.49 -19.00 17.43
N LEU A 414 14.93 -20.19 17.67
CA LEU A 414 13.53 -20.50 17.33
C LEU A 414 12.53 -19.54 17.97
N SER A 415 12.90 -18.91 19.09
CA SER A 415 12.09 -17.88 19.73
C SER A 415 11.84 -16.66 18.81
N GLU A 416 12.76 -16.32 17.90
CA GLU A 416 12.57 -15.22 16.95
C GLU A 416 11.41 -15.51 15.97
N ILE A 417 11.22 -16.78 15.57
CA ILE A 417 10.11 -17.21 14.71
C ILE A 417 8.80 -17.41 15.49
N SER A 418 8.87 -17.93 16.71
CA SER A 418 7.67 -18.25 17.48
C SER A 418 7.10 -17.06 18.25
N PHE A 419 7.92 -16.06 18.58
CA PHE A 419 7.50 -14.87 19.34
C PHE A 419 6.40 -14.07 18.65
N GLY A 420 6.47 -13.95 17.33
CA GLY A 420 5.46 -13.23 16.54
C GLY A 420 4.03 -13.74 16.75
N LEU A 421 3.87 -15.03 17.09
CA LEU A 421 2.57 -15.63 17.33
C LEU A 421 1.94 -15.26 18.68
N ILE A 422 2.70 -14.68 19.61
CA ILE A 422 2.17 -14.17 20.88
C ILE A 422 1.24 -12.97 20.61
N TYR A 423 1.54 -12.15 19.60
CA TYR A 423 0.76 -10.97 19.25
C TYR A 423 0.06 -11.06 17.90
N ALA A 424 0.20 -12.16 17.15
CA ALA A 424 -0.34 -12.32 15.78
C ALA A 424 -1.85 -12.09 15.65
N PHE A 425 -2.58 -12.12 16.76
CA PHE A 425 -4.03 -12.00 16.81
C PHE A 425 -4.50 -10.74 17.56
N THR A 426 -3.59 -9.80 17.85
CA THR A 426 -3.95 -8.52 18.49
C THR A 426 -4.47 -7.50 17.49
N GLU A 427 -4.13 -7.66 16.22
CA GLU A 427 -4.53 -6.82 15.11
C GLU A 427 -4.89 -7.70 13.89
N ASN A 428 -5.53 -7.12 12.88
CA ASN A 428 -5.73 -7.79 11.60
C ASN A 428 -4.48 -7.60 10.73
N PHE A 429 -3.55 -8.54 10.79
CA PHE A 429 -2.25 -8.35 10.18
C PHE A 429 -2.17 -8.76 8.71
N VAL A 430 -1.41 -7.95 7.95
CA VAL A 430 -0.78 -8.32 6.69
C VAL A 430 0.69 -8.61 6.96
N LEU A 431 1.23 -9.69 6.42
CA LEU A 431 2.63 -10.08 6.52
C LEU A 431 3.41 -9.43 5.36
N PRO A 432 4.16 -8.33 5.57
CA PRO A 432 4.80 -7.62 4.49
C PRO A 432 6.21 -8.15 4.24
N LEU A 433 6.49 -8.56 3.01
CA LEU A 433 7.82 -8.57 2.44
C LEU A 433 7.84 -7.50 1.35
N SER A 434 7.91 -6.24 1.78
CA SER A 434 7.67 -5.05 0.98
C SER A 434 8.94 -4.52 0.28
N HIS A 435 8.77 -3.45 -0.50
CA HIS A 435 9.87 -2.74 -1.15
C HIS A 435 10.92 -2.23 -0.15
N ASP A 436 10.50 -1.79 1.04
CA ASP A 436 11.40 -1.24 2.06
C ASP A 436 12.46 -2.23 2.52
N GLU A 437 12.21 -3.53 2.40
CA GLU A 437 13.13 -4.54 2.86
C GLU A 437 14.23 -4.90 1.86
N ILE A 438 14.13 -4.41 0.64
CA ILE A 438 15.03 -4.79 -0.47
C ILE A 438 15.64 -3.58 -1.18
N VAL A 439 15.85 -2.49 -0.45
CA VAL A 439 16.37 -1.20 -0.94
C VAL A 439 17.33 -0.59 0.08
N HIS A 440 18.06 0.45 -0.30
CA HIS A 440 18.96 1.25 0.55
C HIS A 440 20.07 0.43 1.23
N GLY A 441 20.68 -0.50 0.50
CA GLY A 441 21.78 -1.32 1.01
C GLY A 441 21.33 -2.51 1.85
N LYS A 442 20.03 -2.76 1.95
CA LYS A 442 19.48 -3.94 2.65
C LYS A 442 19.64 -5.23 1.84
N GLY A 443 19.92 -5.14 0.53
CA GLY A 443 20.04 -6.25 -0.42
C GLY A 443 18.71 -6.90 -0.78
N SER A 444 18.70 -7.70 -1.84
CA SER A 444 17.51 -8.46 -2.25
C SER A 444 17.13 -9.55 -1.24
N LEU A 445 15.92 -10.11 -1.36
CA LEU A 445 15.47 -11.18 -0.47
C LEU A 445 16.42 -12.38 -0.48
N ILE A 446 16.85 -12.83 -1.66
CA ILE A 446 17.85 -13.91 -1.78
C ILE A 446 19.25 -13.46 -1.33
N GLY A 447 19.58 -12.17 -1.50
CA GLY A 447 20.86 -11.59 -1.05
C GLY A 447 21.05 -11.67 0.45
N LYS A 448 19.95 -11.65 1.24
CA LYS A 448 19.99 -11.79 2.70
C LYS A 448 20.26 -13.23 3.18
N MET A 449 20.08 -14.23 2.30
CA MET A 449 20.16 -15.63 2.70
C MET A 449 21.61 -16.11 2.81
N PRO A 450 21.95 -16.91 3.84
CA PRO A 450 23.27 -17.50 4.00
C PRO A 450 23.49 -18.69 3.06
N GLY A 451 24.76 -19.01 2.83
CA GLY A 451 25.19 -20.20 2.11
C GLY A 451 25.52 -19.95 0.64
N ASN A 452 25.73 -21.05 -0.10
CA ASN A 452 25.90 -21.03 -1.55
C ASN A 452 24.57 -20.79 -2.27
N ASP A 453 24.58 -20.69 -3.61
CA ASP A 453 23.38 -20.37 -4.40
C ASP A 453 22.22 -21.34 -4.15
N ASP A 454 22.47 -22.65 -4.17
CA ASP A 454 21.41 -23.65 -3.94
C ASP A 454 20.79 -23.52 -2.54
N GLU A 455 21.64 -23.25 -1.56
CA GLU A 455 21.22 -23.03 -0.16
C GLU A 455 20.43 -21.73 -0.01
N LYS A 456 20.81 -20.68 -0.71
CA LYS A 456 20.06 -19.41 -0.72
C LYS A 456 18.68 -19.60 -1.33
N PHE A 457 18.55 -20.27 -2.47
CA PHE A 457 17.26 -20.60 -3.07
C PHE A 457 16.42 -21.49 -2.14
N ALA A 458 17.00 -22.50 -1.51
CA ALA A 458 16.30 -23.33 -0.54
C ALA A 458 15.78 -22.51 0.66
N ASN A 459 16.57 -21.55 1.15
CA ASN A 459 16.15 -20.65 2.23
C ASN A 459 15.00 -19.74 1.81
N VAL A 460 15.01 -19.18 0.58
CA VAL A 460 13.91 -18.35 0.10
C VAL A 460 12.65 -19.21 -0.10
N ARG A 461 12.77 -20.43 -0.66
CA ARG A 461 11.63 -21.36 -0.75
C ARG A 461 11.03 -21.66 0.61
N LEU A 462 11.89 -21.95 1.62
CA LEU A 462 11.44 -22.17 3.00
C LEU A 462 10.73 -20.94 3.57
N LEU A 463 11.27 -19.72 3.38
CA LEU A 463 10.66 -18.47 3.83
C LEU A 463 9.26 -18.29 3.25
N LEU A 464 9.10 -18.51 1.94
CA LEU A 464 7.82 -18.34 1.25
C LEU A 464 6.81 -19.43 1.67
N GLY A 465 7.27 -20.67 1.87
CA GLY A 465 6.45 -21.75 2.43
C GLY A 465 6.01 -21.49 3.88
N HIS A 466 6.93 -20.96 4.71
CA HIS A 466 6.63 -20.50 6.07
C HIS A 466 5.56 -19.41 6.05
N MET A 467 5.72 -18.37 5.22
CA MET A 467 4.77 -17.28 5.06
C MET A 467 3.40 -17.79 4.58
N CYS A 468 3.37 -18.76 3.65
CA CYS A 468 2.13 -19.37 3.16
C CYS A 468 1.30 -19.99 4.29
N GLY A 469 1.95 -20.73 5.20
CA GLY A 469 1.29 -21.39 6.33
C GLY A 469 1.07 -20.52 7.57
N HIS A 470 1.74 -19.36 7.69
CA HIS A 470 1.64 -18.48 8.84
C HIS A 470 0.31 -17.71 8.86
N PRO A 471 -0.35 -17.48 10.02
CA PRO A 471 -1.54 -16.62 10.09
C PRO A 471 -1.22 -15.17 9.68
N GLY A 472 -2.17 -14.53 8.99
CA GLY A 472 -2.06 -13.19 8.45
C GLY A 472 -2.20 -13.16 6.92
N LYS A 473 -2.65 -12.02 6.37
CA LYS A 473 -2.71 -11.79 4.93
C LYS A 473 -1.29 -11.69 4.37
N LYS A 474 -1.10 -11.87 3.07
CA LYS A 474 0.22 -11.97 2.44
C LYS A 474 0.49 -10.75 1.57
N LEU A 475 1.71 -10.19 1.66
CA LEU A 475 2.17 -9.16 0.75
C LEU A 475 3.61 -9.48 0.31
N LEU A 476 3.84 -9.44 -1.00
CA LEU A 476 5.13 -9.67 -1.60
C LEU A 476 5.43 -8.59 -2.64
N PHE A 477 6.59 -7.95 -2.53
CA PHE A 477 7.04 -6.97 -3.50
C PHE A 477 7.57 -7.62 -4.78
N ALA A 478 7.27 -6.98 -5.90
CA ALA A 478 7.66 -7.37 -7.25
C ALA A 478 9.17 -7.66 -7.39
N GLY A 479 9.49 -8.79 -8.02
CA GLY A 479 10.85 -9.31 -8.16
C GLY A 479 11.21 -10.36 -7.11
N SER A 480 10.58 -10.32 -5.94
CA SER A 480 10.80 -11.32 -4.87
C SER A 480 10.21 -12.68 -5.24
N GLU A 481 9.15 -12.73 -6.05
CA GLU A 481 8.47 -13.95 -6.50
C GLU A 481 9.32 -14.82 -7.41
N PHE A 482 10.37 -14.26 -8.03
CA PHE A 482 11.36 -15.02 -8.77
C PHE A 482 12.77 -14.92 -8.17
N ALA A 483 12.87 -14.44 -6.92
CA ALA A 483 14.12 -14.27 -6.19
C ALA A 483 15.16 -13.45 -6.98
N GLN A 484 14.79 -12.24 -7.41
CA GLN A 484 15.72 -11.29 -8.04
C GLN A 484 17.01 -11.18 -7.24
N ARG A 485 18.17 -11.26 -7.91
CA ARG A 485 19.46 -11.29 -7.24
C ARG A 485 19.91 -9.94 -6.72
N ASP A 486 19.71 -8.92 -7.52
CA ASP A 486 20.12 -7.56 -7.18
C ASP A 486 19.08 -6.89 -6.30
N GLU A 487 19.53 -5.96 -5.49
CA GLU A 487 18.68 -5.05 -4.75
C GLU A 487 17.76 -4.30 -5.71
N TRP A 488 16.51 -4.03 -5.29
CA TRP A 488 15.58 -3.30 -6.13
C TRP A 488 16.13 -1.91 -6.50
N ASN A 489 16.01 -1.57 -7.79
CA ASN A 489 16.38 -0.29 -8.35
C ASN A 489 15.20 0.31 -9.11
N ALA A 490 14.70 1.45 -8.63
CA ALA A 490 13.58 2.16 -9.25
C ALA A 490 13.89 2.70 -10.66
N ASP A 491 15.17 2.84 -11.04
CA ASP A 491 15.59 3.39 -12.32
C ASP A 491 15.75 2.34 -13.43
N SER A 492 15.54 1.06 -13.12
CA SER A 492 15.67 -0.05 -14.07
C SER A 492 14.46 -0.96 -14.04
N SER A 493 14.31 -1.77 -15.10
CA SER A 493 13.37 -2.92 -15.06
C SER A 493 13.83 -3.93 -14.04
N LEU A 494 12.89 -4.73 -13.51
CA LEU A 494 13.22 -5.97 -12.82
C LEU A 494 14.01 -6.91 -13.76
N ASP A 495 14.79 -7.81 -13.17
CA ASP A 495 15.71 -8.72 -13.88
C ASP A 495 14.96 -9.89 -14.54
N TRP A 496 14.01 -9.60 -15.41
CA TRP A 496 13.13 -10.56 -16.06
C TRP A 496 13.87 -11.68 -16.79
N HIS A 497 15.11 -11.44 -17.24
CA HIS A 497 15.96 -12.43 -17.89
C HIS A 497 16.27 -13.63 -16.97
N LEU A 498 16.22 -13.45 -15.64
CA LEU A 498 16.46 -14.53 -14.69
C LEU A 498 15.38 -15.60 -14.74
N THR A 499 14.15 -15.25 -15.11
CA THR A 499 13.00 -16.18 -15.12
C THR A 499 13.12 -17.31 -16.13
N GLN A 500 14.05 -17.23 -17.08
CA GLN A 500 14.38 -18.33 -18.00
C GLN A 500 15.12 -19.50 -17.32
N TRP A 501 15.66 -19.28 -16.10
CA TRP A 501 16.43 -20.28 -15.36
C TRP A 501 15.55 -20.97 -14.32
N LEU A 502 15.67 -22.31 -14.22
CA LEU A 502 14.82 -23.13 -13.35
C LEU A 502 14.77 -22.63 -11.87
N PRO A 503 15.87 -22.25 -11.20
CA PRO A 503 15.76 -21.77 -9.82
C PRO A 503 14.81 -20.58 -9.68
N HIS A 504 14.82 -19.65 -10.62
CA HIS A 504 13.98 -18.45 -10.60
C HIS A 504 12.54 -18.74 -11.05
N SER A 505 12.34 -19.47 -12.17
CA SER A 505 11.00 -19.87 -12.60
C SER A 505 10.34 -20.87 -11.65
N GLY A 506 11.13 -21.65 -10.94
CA GLY A 506 10.67 -22.52 -9.87
C GLY A 506 10.11 -21.76 -8.68
N MET A 507 10.71 -20.61 -8.34
CA MET A 507 10.19 -19.69 -7.31
C MET A 507 8.82 -19.13 -7.72
N GLN A 508 8.68 -18.65 -8.97
CA GLN A 508 7.38 -18.17 -9.48
C GLN A 508 6.30 -19.27 -9.38
N ARG A 509 6.68 -20.51 -9.72
CA ARG A 509 5.76 -21.64 -9.60
C ARG A 509 5.37 -21.90 -8.15
N LEU A 510 6.33 -21.86 -7.22
CA LEU A 510 6.06 -22.02 -5.78
C LEU A 510 5.08 -20.96 -5.27
N ILE A 511 5.30 -19.69 -5.61
CA ILE A 511 4.39 -18.60 -5.23
C ILE A 511 3.00 -18.84 -5.81
N GLY A 512 2.92 -19.22 -7.10
CA GLY A 512 1.64 -19.53 -7.73
C GLY A 512 0.89 -20.67 -7.04
N ASP A 513 1.59 -21.73 -6.64
CA ASP A 513 1.00 -22.86 -5.92
C ASP A 513 0.60 -22.49 -4.49
N CYS A 514 1.43 -21.72 -3.79
CA CYS A 514 1.12 -21.20 -2.47
C CYS A 514 -0.12 -20.29 -2.49
N ASN A 515 -0.22 -19.37 -3.44
CA ASN A 515 -1.37 -18.46 -3.57
C ASN A 515 -2.66 -19.23 -3.90
N ARG A 516 -2.59 -20.23 -4.80
CA ARG A 516 -3.74 -21.10 -5.11
C ARG A 516 -4.16 -21.89 -3.88
N LEU A 517 -3.21 -22.53 -3.18
CA LEU A 517 -3.50 -23.27 -1.97
C LEU A 517 -4.11 -22.38 -0.88
N TYR A 518 -3.54 -21.19 -0.68
CA TYR A 518 -4.03 -20.21 0.30
C TYR A 518 -5.47 -19.80 -0.01
N ARG A 519 -5.80 -19.57 -1.29
CA ARG A 519 -7.16 -19.23 -1.73
C ARG A 519 -8.14 -20.40 -1.59
N ASP A 520 -7.71 -21.62 -1.96
CA ASP A 520 -8.60 -22.76 -2.13
C ASP A 520 -8.78 -23.57 -0.82
N LEU A 521 -7.92 -23.34 0.20
CA LEU A 521 -7.97 -24.03 1.49
C LEU A 521 -8.35 -23.06 2.63
N PRO A 522 -9.64 -22.99 3.05
CA PRO A 522 -10.10 -22.06 4.06
C PRO A 522 -9.34 -22.12 5.40
N ALA A 523 -8.78 -23.27 5.75
CA ALA A 523 -7.94 -23.41 6.93
C ALA A 523 -6.73 -22.47 6.94
N LEU A 524 -6.24 -22.01 5.79
CA LEU A 524 -5.09 -21.11 5.71
C LEU A 524 -5.45 -19.61 5.81
N HIS A 525 -6.72 -19.22 5.63
CA HIS A 525 -7.10 -17.81 5.57
C HIS A 525 -8.31 -17.39 6.43
N ALA A 526 -9.28 -18.29 6.64
CA ALA A 526 -10.56 -17.92 7.24
C ALA A 526 -10.45 -17.48 8.72
N ARG A 527 -9.35 -17.80 9.38
CA ARG A 527 -9.06 -17.45 10.78
C ARG A 527 -7.67 -16.83 10.95
N ASP A 528 -7.25 -16.02 9.98
CA ASP A 528 -5.95 -15.35 10.03
C ASP A 528 -5.82 -14.36 11.20
N ALA A 529 -6.92 -13.74 11.60
CA ALA A 529 -6.94 -12.70 12.63
C ALA A 529 -7.39 -13.20 14.00
N THR A 530 -7.59 -14.51 14.19
CA THR A 530 -8.13 -15.07 15.45
C THR A 530 -7.35 -16.29 15.91
N ALA A 531 -7.11 -16.37 17.23
CA ALA A 531 -6.26 -17.40 17.82
C ALA A 531 -6.85 -18.82 17.69
N ASP A 532 -8.16 -18.97 17.53
CA ASP A 532 -8.84 -20.25 17.36
C ASP A 532 -8.55 -20.93 16.01
N GLY A 533 -7.97 -20.19 15.05
CA GLY A 533 -7.47 -20.71 13.78
C GLY A 533 -6.07 -21.29 13.82
N PHE A 534 -5.39 -21.25 14.96
CA PHE A 534 -4.00 -21.66 15.07
C PHE A 534 -3.76 -22.54 16.32
N GLU A 535 -2.89 -23.54 16.17
CA GLU A 535 -2.47 -24.38 17.29
C GLU A 535 -1.05 -24.92 17.05
N TRP A 536 -0.14 -24.70 18.00
CA TRP A 536 1.20 -25.27 17.94
C TRP A 536 1.14 -26.80 18.06
N ILE A 537 1.94 -27.48 17.25
CA ILE A 537 2.34 -28.87 17.45
C ILE A 537 3.69 -28.90 18.15
N GLN A 538 4.66 -28.19 17.58
CA GLN A 538 6.05 -28.12 18.06
C GLN A 538 6.61 -26.73 17.76
N TYR A 539 7.17 -26.02 18.74
CA TYR A 539 7.73 -24.68 18.57
C TYR A 539 9.13 -24.49 19.17
N ASP A 540 9.62 -25.47 19.94
CA ASP A 540 10.84 -25.37 20.73
C ASP A 540 11.81 -26.58 20.54
N ASP A 541 11.78 -27.22 19.36
CA ASP A 541 12.75 -28.28 19.04
C ASP A 541 14.13 -27.69 18.74
N HIS A 542 14.82 -27.29 19.81
CA HIS A 542 16.17 -26.74 19.73
C HIS A 542 17.22 -27.75 19.26
N ARG A 543 16.90 -29.04 19.17
CA ARG A 543 17.81 -30.06 18.66
C ARG A 543 17.82 -30.09 17.13
N ASN A 544 16.65 -30.02 16.53
CA ASN A 544 16.46 -30.22 15.08
C ASN A 544 16.16 -28.93 14.35
N ALA A 545 15.89 -27.82 15.04
CA ALA A 545 15.40 -26.55 14.47
C ALA A 545 14.13 -26.75 13.64
N VAL A 546 13.13 -27.43 14.19
CA VAL A 546 11.84 -27.68 13.56
C VAL A 546 10.73 -26.97 14.31
N CYS A 547 9.83 -26.30 13.55
CA CYS A 547 8.53 -25.88 14.06
C CYS A 547 7.42 -26.53 13.25
N ALA A 548 6.31 -26.86 13.94
CA ALA A 548 5.11 -27.39 13.33
C ALA A 548 3.86 -26.82 14.00
N TRP A 549 2.83 -26.57 13.21
CA TRP A 549 1.54 -26.03 13.69
C TRP A 549 0.38 -26.50 12.85
N VAL A 550 -0.83 -26.34 13.39
CA VAL A 550 -2.09 -26.60 12.69
C VAL A 550 -2.79 -25.28 12.41
N ARG A 551 -3.34 -25.14 11.22
CA ARG A 551 -4.28 -24.10 10.84
C ARG A 551 -5.67 -24.70 10.70
N TYR A 552 -6.70 -24.01 11.19
CA TYR A 552 -8.08 -24.47 11.15
C TYR A 552 -8.97 -23.47 10.40
N ASP A 553 -9.98 -24.00 9.72
CA ASP A 553 -11.09 -23.19 9.20
C ASP A 553 -12.03 -22.69 10.32
N ALA A 554 -13.05 -21.90 9.95
CA ALA A 554 -13.97 -21.29 10.89
C ALA A 554 -14.77 -22.29 11.74
N GLN A 555 -15.06 -23.46 11.21
CA GLN A 555 -15.81 -24.53 11.87
C GLN A 555 -14.89 -25.60 12.48
N ARG A 556 -13.58 -25.50 12.29
CA ARG A 556 -12.58 -26.54 12.62
C ARG A 556 -12.87 -27.90 11.94
N ALA A 557 -13.61 -27.85 10.84
CA ALA A 557 -13.95 -29.05 10.05
C ALA A 557 -12.79 -29.46 9.14
N ASN A 558 -12.04 -28.48 8.64
CA ASN A 558 -10.85 -28.70 7.83
C ASN A 558 -9.64 -28.09 8.53
N HIS A 559 -8.49 -28.72 8.31
CA HIS A 559 -7.24 -28.22 8.85
C HIS A 559 -6.08 -28.45 7.88
N ALA A 560 -5.03 -27.66 8.06
CA ALA A 560 -3.73 -27.83 7.43
C ALA A 560 -2.65 -27.98 8.50
N VAL A 561 -1.72 -28.88 8.29
CA VAL A 561 -0.53 -29.06 9.12
C VAL A 561 0.66 -28.47 8.38
N VAL A 562 1.35 -27.55 8.99
CA VAL A 562 2.55 -26.90 8.45
C VAL A 562 3.75 -27.35 9.24
N VAL A 563 4.79 -27.80 8.57
CA VAL A 563 6.05 -28.25 9.18
C VAL A 563 7.20 -27.58 8.49
N CYS A 564 8.04 -26.88 9.26
CA CYS A 564 9.23 -26.19 8.76
C CYS A 564 10.50 -26.77 9.40
N ASN A 565 11.37 -27.31 8.57
CA ASN A 565 12.74 -27.66 8.95
C ASN A 565 13.67 -26.49 8.62
N TYR A 566 14.07 -25.74 9.62
CA TYR A 566 14.96 -24.59 9.45
C TYR A 566 16.44 -24.97 9.44
N SER A 567 16.78 -26.24 9.73
CA SER A 567 18.16 -26.72 9.77
C SER A 567 18.70 -27.02 8.36
N GLY A 568 20.01 -27.17 8.27
CA GLY A 568 20.69 -27.68 7.07
C GLY A 568 20.74 -29.20 6.97
N VAL A 569 19.98 -29.92 7.80
CA VAL A 569 20.07 -31.39 7.93
C VAL A 569 18.74 -32.02 7.54
N ARG A 570 18.79 -33.08 6.72
CA ARG A 570 17.65 -33.96 6.46
C ARG A 570 17.29 -34.74 7.71
N LEU A 571 16.01 -34.83 8.03
CA LEU A 571 15.47 -35.60 9.13
C LEU A 571 14.57 -36.72 8.59
N ASP A 572 14.95 -37.97 8.85
CA ASP A 572 14.16 -39.14 8.44
C ASP A 572 13.31 -39.63 9.60
N GLY A 573 12.03 -39.90 9.33
CA GLY A 573 11.08 -40.40 10.33
C GLY A 573 10.77 -39.41 11.45
N TYR A 574 10.88 -38.09 11.18
CA TYR A 574 10.55 -37.05 12.14
C TYR A 574 9.05 -37.12 12.49
N ARG A 575 8.75 -37.32 13.77
CA ARG A 575 7.38 -37.60 14.20
C ARG A 575 6.71 -36.38 14.77
N ILE A 576 5.51 -36.07 14.23
CA ILE A 576 4.63 -34.98 14.71
C ILE A 576 3.24 -35.51 15.04
N GLY A 577 2.63 -35.00 16.10
CA GLY A 577 1.22 -35.29 16.43
C GLY A 577 0.27 -34.53 15.49
N VAL A 578 -0.81 -35.18 15.03
CA VAL A 578 -1.80 -34.57 14.15
C VAL A 578 -3.22 -34.74 14.70
N PRO A 579 -4.20 -33.87 14.31
CA PRO A 579 -5.54 -33.87 14.89
C PRO A 579 -6.34 -35.16 14.69
N HIS A 580 -6.24 -35.78 13.51
CA HIS A 580 -7.10 -36.91 13.11
C HIS A 580 -6.30 -38.04 12.50
N ALA A 581 -6.82 -39.24 12.62
CA ALA A 581 -6.32 -40.42 11.91
C ALA A 581 -6.62 -40.31 10.41
N GLY A 582 -5.74 -40.80 9.56
CA GLY A 582 -5.97 -40.88 8.11
C GLY A 582 -4.73 -40.63 7.27
N THR A 583 -4.97 -40.31 6.02
CA THR A 583 -3.94 -39.95 5.05
C THR A 583 -3.84 -38.44 4.91
N TYR A 584 -2.66 -37.91 5.10
CA TYR A 584 -2.36 -36.49 4.91
C TYR A 584 -1.62 -36.32 3.58
N ARG A 585 -2.23 -35.62 2.63
CA ARG A 585 -1.60 -35.30 1.34
C ARG A 585 -0.60 -34.17 1.52
N GLU A 586 0.55 -34.30 0.90
CA GLU A 586 1.58 -33.27 0.81
C GLU A 586 1.16 -32.28 -0.29
N LEU A 587 0.59 -31.14 0.10
CA LEU A 587 0.03 -30.13 -0.81
C LEU A 587 1.12 -29.17 -1.30
N ILE A 588 2.06 -28.81 -0.43
CA ILE A 588 3.27 -28.08 -0.76
C ILE A 588 4.44 -28.81 -0.10
N ASN A 589 5.50 -28.99 -0.87
CA ASN A 589 6.83 -29.33 -0.40
C ASN A 589 7.82 -28.42 -1.11
N THR A 590 8.41 -27.49 -0.40
CA THR A 590 9.28 -26.47 -0.98
C THR A 590 10.59 -27.02 -1.55
N ASP A 591 10.92 -28.31 -1.29
CA ASP A 591 12.05 -29.01 -1.88
C ASP A 591 11.67 -29.80 -3.17
N ALA A 592 10.44 -29.72 -3.64
CA ALA A 592 10.05 -30.40 -4.87
C ALA A 592 10.86 -29.91 -6.08
N ALA A 593 11.20 -30.83 -6.99
CA ALA A 593 12.00 -30.53 -8.19
C ALA A 593 11.38 -29.46 -9.08
N ILE A 594 10.04 -29.38 -9.11
CA ILE A 594 9.31 -28.36 -9.90
C ILE A 594 9.58 -26.92 -9.42
N TYR A 595 10.07 -26.76 -8.19
CA TYR A 595 10.48 -25.48 -7.60
C TYR A 595 12.01 -25.30 -7.61
N GLY A 596 12.74 -26.23 -8.23
CA GLY A 596 14.21 -26.24 -8.26
C GLY A 596 14.84 -26.82 -7.00
N GLY A 597 14.11 -27.62 -6.21
CA GLY A 597 14.62 -28.33 -5.03
C GLY A 597 15.20 -29.71 -5.33
N GLY A 598 15.65 -30.40 -4.27
CA GLY A 598 16.25 -31.73 -4.32
C GLY A 598 15.26 -32.86 -4.56
N ASN A 599 13.96 -32.58 -4.56
CA ASN A 599 12.87 -33.55 -4.73
C ASN A 599 12.79 -34.62 -3.64
N GLU A 600 13.22 -34.31 -2.45
CA GLU A 600 13.05 -35.17 -1.29
C GLU A 600 11.71 -34.87 -0.59
N GLY A 601 11.12 -35.85 0.09
CA GLY A 601 9.84 -35.67 0.77
C GLY A 601 9.11 -36.98 1.04
N ASN A 602 7.77 -36.92 1.08
CA ASN A 602 6.90 -38.00 1.54
C ASN A 602 6.10 -38.67 0.41
N ALA A 603 6.61 -38.63 -0.83
CA ALA A 603 5.96 -39.22 -2.01
C ALA A 603 4.50 -38.75 -2.20
N GLY A 604 4.19 -37.51 -1.82
CA GLY A 604 2.88 -36.87 -1.99
C GLY A 604 1.87 -37.14 -0.87
N ALA A 605 2.12 -38.05 0.06
CA ALA A 605 1.26 -38.30 1.21
C ALA A 605 1.98 -39.02 2.36
N ALA A 606 1.45 -38.87 3.56
CA ALA A 606 1.86 -39.63 4.74
C ALA A 606 0.62 -40.19 5.47
N HIS A 607 0.77 -41.37 6.07
CA HIS A 607 -0.30 -42.06 6.81
C HIS A 607 -0.04 -41.93 8.30
N THR A 608 -1.10 -41.77 9.09
CA THR A 608 -0.99 -41.69 10.54
C THR A 608 -0.72 -43.06 11.16
N ASP A 609 0.07 -43.03 12.24
CA ASP A 609 0.21 -44.11 13.18
C ASP A 609 -0.52 -43.79 14.50
N PRO A 610 -1.09 -44.77 15.19
CA PRO A 610 -1.69 -44.58 16.51
C PRO A 610 -0.61 -44.48 17.60
N ILE A 611 0.33 -43.58 17.43
CA ILE A 611 1.43 -43.29 18.34
C ILE A 611 1.25 -41.90 18.90
N ALA A 612 0.96 -41.80 20.19
CA ALA A 612 0.70 -40.51 20.84
C ALA A 612 1.99 -39.69 20.99
N ILE A 613 1.93 -38.42 20.53
CA ILE A 613 2.98 -37.43 20.69
C ILE A 613 2.39 -36.02 20.62
N HIS A 614 3.02 -35.03 21.23
CA HIS A 614 2.59 -33.62 21.25
C HIS A 614 1.12 -33.45 21.74
N GLY A 615 0.69 -34.27 22.69
CA GLY A 615 -0.67 -34.25 23.24
C GLY A 615 -1.77 -34.76 22.30
N ARG A 616 -1.41 -35.46 21.21
CA ARG A 616 -2.33 -36.03 20.21
C ARG A 616 -2.17 -37.53 20.13
N GLU A 617 -3.26 -38.25 19.88
CA GLU A 617 -3.27 -39.72 19.80
C GLU A 617 -2.71 -40.26 18.49
N GLN A 618 -2.74 -39.44 17.44
CA GLN A 618 -2.28 -39.79 16.10
C GLN A 618 -1.04 -38.99 15.73
N SER A 619 -0.16 -39.59 14.96
CA SER A 619 1.05 -38.91 14.50
C SER A 619 1.46 -39.33 13.10
N LEU A 620 2.23 -38.47 12.43
CA LEU A 620 2.90 -38.73 11.16
C LEU A 620 4.39 -38.89 11.39
N ALA A 621 5.00 -39.87 10.70
CA ALA A 621 6.45 -39.99 10.57
C ALA A 621 6.85 -39.42 9.20
N LEU A 622 7.56 -38.30 9.18
CA LEU A 622 7.86 -37.53 7.96
C LEU A 622 9.35 -37.55 7.62
N VAL A 623 9.64 -37.52 6.35
CA VAL A 623 10.94 -37.08 5.83
C VAL A 623 10.87 -35.56 5.68
N LEU A 624 11.74 -34.84 6.39
CA LEU A 624 11.87 -33.40 6.31
C LEU A 624 13.20 -33.04 5.65
N PRO A 625 13.19 -32.63 4.37
CA PRO A 625 14.41 -32.17 3.70
C PRO A 625 15.02 -30.96 4.42
N PRO A 626 16.31 -30.67 4.23
CA PRO A 626 16.92 -29.48 4.82
C PRO A 626 16.31 -28.20 4.25
N ARG A 627 16.14 -27.17 5.09
CA ARG A 627 15.63 -25.85 4.69
C ARG A 627 14.29 -25.94 3.91
N THR A 628 13.33 -26.69 4.47
CA THR A 628 12.07 -27.01 3.76
C THR A 628 10.85 -26.73 4.62
N ALA A 629 9.82 -26.19 3.98
CA ALA A 629 8.46 -26.13 4.50
C ALA A 629 7.58 -27.16 3.77
N ILE A 630 6.79 -27.92 4.53
CA ILE A 630 5.80 -28.88 4.03
C ILE A 630 4.43 -28.47 4.56
N ILE A 631 3.43 -28.43 3.69
CA ILE A 631 2.03 -28.20 4.06
C ILE A 631 1.24 -29.44 3.71
N LEU A 632 0.55 -29.99 4.71
CA LEU A 632 -0.20 -31.24 4.62
C LEU A 632 -1.68 -30.98 4.97
N ALA A 633 -2.58 -31.69 4.33
CA ALA A 633 -3.99 -31.75 4.73
C ALA A 633 -4.58 -33.14 4.51
N PRO A 634 -5.62 -33.55 5.25
CA PRO A 634 -6.31 -34.81 5.08
C PRO A 634 -6.86 -35.07 3.70
#